data_edfd84e78c29fb8e3c7160c9b70201ec
#
_entry.id   edfd84e78c29fb8e3c7160c9b70201ec
#
_cell.length_a   1.000
_cell.length_b   1.000
_cell.length_c   1.000
_cell.angle_alpha   90.00
_cell.angle_beta   90.00
_cell.angle_gamma   90.00
#
_symmetry.space_group_name_H-M   'P 1'
#
loop_
_entity.id
_entity.type
_entity.pdbx_description
1 polymer ?
#
loop_
_entity_poly.entity_id
_entity_poly.type
_entity_poly.pdbx_seq_one_letter_code
_entity_poly.pdbx_strand_id
1 'polypeptide(L)'
;MISRLNREFALKTEPERRSAYADMLLSPVMHTDCTNARENGKSCQAYVCATPDGKALYFAREKKGHEGVKGTVTEDYQGILVLVHDITFYNYGSDHQECLAHVLRYLKASMENEPDCTWNKKIHALVQEMVHFRNGCRQPHGPDSEIVSGFEKRYREILETARKEYEDIPVNDYYKDGYNLFLRMENTCTTICCSCMISGYLPRIMKPKGF
;
A
#
# COMPACT_ATOMS: atom_id res chain seq x y z
N MET A 1 32.64 18.86 5.55
CA MET A 1 31.72 19.68 6.39
C MET A 1 30.31 19.05 6.47
N ILE A 2 29.65 18.76 5.37
CA ILE A 2 28.27 18.18 5.33
C ILE A 2 28.18 16.84 6.08
N SER A 3 29.12 15.91 5.88
CA SER A 3 29.09 14.59 6.54
C SER A 3 29.24 14.67 8.08
N ARG A 4 29.99 15.65 8.56
CA ARG A 4 30.11 15.89 10.01
C ARG A 4 28.80 16.41 10.61
N LEU A 5 28.15 17.38 9.94
CA LEU A 5 26.85 17.92 10.38
C LEU A 5 25.77 16.85 10.38
N ASN A 6 25.71 15.99 9.34
CA ASN A 6 24.77 14.88 9.27
C ASN A 6 24.99 13.88 10.41
N ARG A 7 26.25 13.59 10.77
CA ARG A 7 26.55 12.70 11.89
C ARG A 7 26.15 13.31 13.23
N GLU A 8 26.47 14.58 13.44
CA GLU A 8 26.08 15.30 14.67
C GLU A 8 24.55 15.39 14.80
N PHE A 9 23.84 15.65 13.69
CA PHE A 9 22.38 15.65 13.65
C PHE A 9 21.81 14.26 13.99
N ALA A 10 22.32 13.20 13.37
CA ALA A 10 21.88 11.83 13.63
C ALA A 10 22.06 11.43 15.11
N LEU A 11 23.18 11.82 15.73
CA LEU A 11 23.42 11.58 17.16
C LEU A 11 22.48 12.37 18.06
N LYS A 12 22.22 13.64 17.73
CA LYS A 12 21.32 14.49 18.51
C LYS A 12 19.85 14.06 18.43
N THR A 13 19.44 13.49 17.31
CA THR A 13 18.04 13.05 17.08
C THR A 13 17.82 11.57 17.41
N GLU A 14 18.85 10.87 17.90
CA GLU A 14 18.72 9.45 18.25
C GLU A 14 17.67 9.15 19.33
N PRO A 15 17.54 9.96 20.42
CA PRO A 15 16.50 9.74 21.42
C PRO A 15 15.08 9.86 20.84
N GLU A 16 14.83 10.88 20.01
CA GLU A 16 13.54 11.08 19.32
C GLU A 16 13.24 9.94 18.35
N ARG A 17 14.25 9.47 17.62
CA ARG A 17 14.12 8.33 16.71
C ARG A 17 13.74 7.05 17.44
N ARG A 18 14.37 6.78 18.59
CA ARG A 18 14.01 5.62 19.44
C ARG A 18 12.61 5.73 20.00
N SER A 19 12.21 6.91 20.46
CA SER A 19 10.85 7.16 20.92
C SER A 19 9.84 6.95 19.80
N ALA A 20 10.09 7.51 18.62
CA ALA A 20 9.22 7.31 17.44
C ALA A 20 9.14 5.84 17.03
N TYR A 21 10.24 5.09 17.08
CA TYR A 21 10.27 3.66 16.81
C TYR A 21 9.36 2.89 17.78
N ALA A 22 9.50 3.14 19.08
CA ALA A 22 8.69 2.49 20.11
C ALA A 22 7.20 2.84 19.96
N ASP A 23 6.88 4.10 19.69
CA ASP A 23 5.50 4.55 19.47
C ASP A 23 4.88 3.90 18.22
N MET A 24 5.65 3.73 17.13
CA MET A 24 5.19 3.07 15.91
C MET A 24 4.86 1.60 16.15
N LEU A 25 5.61 0.90 16.99
CA LEU A 25 5.30 -0.50 17.34
C LEU A 25 3.96 -0.64 18.07
N LEU A 26 3.52 0.41 18.77
CA LEU A 26 2.24 0.46 19.48
C LEU A 26 1.09 0.93 18.60
N SER A 27 1.38 1.45 17.41
CA SER A 27 0.33 1.90 16.49
C SER A 27 -0.48 0.71 15.95
N PRO A 28 -1.82 0.76 15.93
CA PRO A 28 -2.62 -0.32 15.38
C PRO A 28 -2.47 -0.47 13.86
N VAL A 29 -2.03 0.59 13.18
CA VAL A 29 -1.82 0.60 11.72
C VAL A 29 -0.50 1.30 11.40
N MET A 30 0.30 0.69 10.54
CA MET A 30 1.53 1.28 10.02
C MET A 30 1.61 1.10 8.50
N HIS A 31 2.06 2.14 7.82
CA HIS A 31 2.39 2.08 6.40
C HIS A 31 3.86 1.73 6.22
N THR A 32 4.15 0.84 5.28
CA THR A 32 5.53 0.55 4.85
C THR A 32 5.65 0.62 3.34
N ASP A 33 6.77 1.15 2.88
CA ASP A 33 7.12 1.22 1.47
C ASP A 33 8.64 1.14 1.31
N CYS A 34 9.07 0.74 0.11
CA CYS A 34 10.48 0.66 -0.25
C CYS A 34 10.68 1.23 -1.65
N THR A 35 11.52 2.24 -1.77
CA THR A 35 11.87 2.84 -3.06
C THR A 35 13.35 2.69 -3.37
N ASN A 36 13.66 2.55 -4.67
CA ASN A 36 15.03 2.54 -5.14
C ASN A 36 15.65 3.94 -4.98
N ALA A 37 16.87 3.98 -4.49
CA ALA A 37 17.67 5.19 -4.35
C ALA A 37 19.07 4.94 -4.88
N ARG A 38 19.89 5.99 -4.99
CA ARG A 38 21.29 5.89 -5.35
C ARG A 38 22.15 6.68 -4.36
N GLU A 39 23.22 6.06 -3.91
CA GLU A 39 24.26 6.70 -3.11
C GLU A 39 25.61 6.52 -3.80
N ASN A 40 26.29 7.61 -4.13
CA ASN A 40 27.57 7.59 -4.84
C ASN A 40 27.56 6.71 -6.11
N GLY A 41 26.45 6.75 -6.87
CA GLY A 41 26.27 5.95 -8.08
C GLY A 41 25.87 4.49 -7.84
N LYS A 42 25.93 3.98 -6.62
CA LYS A 42 25.50 2.63 -6.26
C LYS A 42 24.02 2.59 -5.97
N SER A 43 23.35 1.51 -6.39
CA SER A 43 21.94 1.28 -6.05
C SER A 43 21.80 0.98 -4.57
N CYS A 44 20.85 1.63 -3.92
CA CYS A 44 20.44 1.37 -2.54
C CYS A 44 18.92 1.45 -2.43
N GLN A 45 18.39 1.21 -1.25
CA GLN A 45 16.97 1.19 -0.96
C GLN A 45 16.67 2.17 0.16
N ALA A 46 15.58 2.91 0.03
CA ALA A 46 15.02 3.72 1.11
C ALA A 46 13.71 3.07 1.56
N TYR A 47 13.71 2.52 2.76
CA TYR A 47 12.51 2.04 3.43
C TYR A 47 11.88 3.17 4.22
N VAL A 48 10.57 3.25 4.21
CA VAL A 48 9.80 4.17 5.05
C VAL A 48 8.79 3.39 5.87
N CYS A 49 8.72 3.73 7.15
CA CYS A 49 7.65 3.31 8.05
C CYS A 49 6.94 4.57 8.51
N ALA A 50 5.62 4.62 8.41
CA ALA A 50 4.83 5.78 8.78
C ALA A 50 3.52 5.38 9.45
N THR A 51 3.11 6.16 10.44
CA THR A 51 1.85 5.95 11.17
C THR A 51 0.82 7.03 10.85
N PRO A 52 -0.47 6.74 11.03
CA PRO A 52 -1.55 7.68 10.74
C PRO A 52 -1.48 9.01 11.51
N ASP A 53 -0.85 9.03 12.68
CA ASP A 53 -0.65 10.23 13.50
C ASP A 53 0.51 11.13 13.01
N GLY A 54 1.13 10.76 11.88
CA GLY A 54 2.12 11.60 11.19
C GLY A 54 3.58 11.33 11.56
N LYS A 55 3.88 10.28 12.33
CA LYS A 55 5.26 9.86 12.55
C LYS A 55 5.79 9.13 11.32
N ALA A 56 7.04 9.38 10.95
CA ALA A 56 7.71 8.70 9.86
C ALA A 56 9.19 8.46 10.16
N LEU A 57 9.64 7.23 9.91
CA LEU A 57 11.05 6.85 9.98
C LEU A 57 11.53 6.33 8.63
N TYR A 58 12.74 6.74 8.26
CA TYR A 58 13.39 6.34 7.02
C TYR A 58 14.64 5.53 7.33
N PHE A 59 14.84 4.47 6.55
CA PHE A 59 15.98 3.57 6.70
C PHE A 59 16.65 3.36 5.35
N ALA A 60 17.94 3.75 5.22
CA ALA A 60 18.75 3.42 4.07
C ALA A 60 19.26 1.98 4.19
N ARG A 61 19.18 1.21 3.12
CA ARG A 61 19.61 -0.20 3.06
C ARG A 61 20.26 -0.48 1.71
N GLU A 62 21.23 -1.38 1.70
CA GLU A 62 21.89 -1.80 0.46
C GLU A 62 21.01 -2.78 -0.33
N LYS A 63 20.19 -3.58 0.36
CA LYS A 63 19.41 -4.67 -0.23
C LYS A 63 17.90 -4.49 -0.03
N LYS A 64 17.14 -5.12 -0.91
CA LYS A 64 15.69 -5.36 -0.78
C LYS A 64 15.41 -6.65 0.01
N GLY A 65 14.12 -6.93 0.16
CA GLY A 65 13.64 -8.15 0.77
C GLY A 65 13.87 -8.19 2.28
N HIS A 66 13.93 -9.39 2.85
CA HIS A 66 14.07 -9.58 4.30
C HIS A 66 15.32 -8.91 4.89
N GLU A 67 16.44 -8.91 4.16
CA GLU A 67 17.64 -8.22 4.61
C GLU A 67 17.46 -6.70 4.70
N GLY A 68 16.68 -6.12 3.81
CA GLY A 68 16.37 -4.69 3.84
C GLY A 68 15.39 -4.30 4.94
N VAL A 69 14.44 -5.18 5.27
CA VAL A 69 13.48 -4.97 6.36
C VAL A 69 14.17 -5.05 7.73
N LYS A 70 15.24 -5.84 7.84
CA LYS A 70 15.95 -6.06 9.10
C LYS A 70 16.40 -4.74 9.75
N GLY A 71 16.05 -4.56 11.03
CA GLY A 71 16.34 -3.33 11.81
C GLY A 71 15.47 -2.12 11.40
N THR A 72 14.40 -2.32 10.64
CA THR A 72 13.33 -1.33 10.46
C THR A 72 12.18 -1.61 11.43
N VAL A 73 11.26 -0.67 11.59
CA VAL A 73 10.07 -0.89 12.44
C VAL A 73 9.24 -2.07 11.93
N THR A 74 9.23 -2.30 10.62
CA THR A 74 8.45 -3.40 10.00
C THR A 74 8.87 -4.78 10.51
N GLU A 75 10.16 -4.97 10.87
CA GLU A 75 10.66 -6.27 11.36
C GLU A 75 9.91 -6.74 12.62
N ASP A 76 9.68 -5.82 13.56
CA ASP A 76 9.12 -6.13 14.88
C ASP A 76 7.61 -5.80 14.97
N TYR A 77 7.04 -5.20 13.93
CA TYR A 77 5.67 -4.72 13.94
C TYR A 77 4.65 -5.85 13.93
N GLN A 78 3.63 -5.76 14.80
CA GLN A 78 2.59 -6.79 14.99
C GLN A 78 1.16 -6.28 14.72
N GLY A 79 0.99 -5.05 14.27
CA GLY A 79 -0.31 -4.49 13.91
C GLY A 79 -0.66 -4.69 12.44
N ILE A 80 -1.66 -3.95 11.97
CA ILE A 80 -2.10 -3.95 10.57
C ILE A 80 -1.08 -3.21 9.71
N LEU A 81 -0.51 -3.90 8.73
CA LEU A 81 0.51 -3.34 7.83
C LEU A 81 -0.12 -2.92 6.50
N VAL A 82 -0.12 -1.61 6.21
CA VAL A 82 -0.49 -1.09 4.89
C VAL A 82 0.77 -1.10 4.03
N LEU A 83 0.76 -1.90 2.97
CA LEU A 83 1.94 -2.22 2.17
C LEU A 83 1.73 -1.97 0.68
N VAL A 84 2.84 -1.77 -0.02
CA VAL A 84 2.90 -1.91 -1.48
C VAL A 84 2.99 -3.40 -1.78
N HIS A 85 2.50 -3.83 -2.95
CA HIS A 85 2.56 -5.24 -3.34
C HIS A 85 4.01 -5.71 -3.53
N ASP A 86 4.66 -6.01 -2.41
CA ASP A 86 5.94 -6.71 -2.35
C ASP A 86 5.75 -7.91 -1.41
N ILE A 87 5.99 -9.10 -1.93
CA ILE A 87 5.77 -10.37 -1.24
C ILE A 87 6.52 -10.43 0.12
N THR A 88 7.62 -9.69 0.24
CA THR A 88 8.39 -9.63 1.47
C THR A 88 7.58 -9.10 2.64
N PHE A 89 6.79 -8.06 2.42
CA PHE A 89 6.05 -7.40 3.50
C PHE A 89 4.91 -8.24 4.06
N TYR A 90 4.39 -9.20 3.31
CA TYR A 90 3.35 -10.12 3.80
C TYR A 90 3.84 -11.11 4.88
N ASN A 91 5.14 -11.11 5.17
CA ASN A 91 5.71 -11.92 6.27
C ASN A 91 5.78 -11.17 7.60
N TYR A 92 5.34 -9.90 7.64
CA TYR A 92 5.41 -9.02 8.80
C TYR A 92 4.03 -8.47 9.13
N GLY A 93 3.83 -8.04 10.38
CA GLY A 93 2.52 -7.61 10.85
C GLY A 93 1.57 -8.77 11.13
N SER A 94 0.42 -8.48 11.72
CA SER A 94 -0.62 -9.48 12.02
C SER A 94 -1.69 -9.56 10.94
N ASP A 95 -1.90 -8.47 10.22
CA ASP A 95 -2.86 -8.35 9.13
C ASP A 95 -2.36 -7.36 8.07
N HIS A 96 -2.91 -7.42 6.87
CA HIS A 96 -2.39 -6.68 5.72
C HIS A 96 -3.47 -5.92 4.99
N GLN A 97 -3.09 -4.72 4.52
CA GLN A 97 -3.89 -3.94 3.60
C GLN A 97 -3.02 -3.49 2.42
N GLU A 98 -3.51 -3.68 1.21
CA GLU A 98 -2.89 -3.10 0.02
C GLU A 98 -3.02 -1.56 0.02
N CYS A 99 -1.95 -0.87 -0.33
CA CYS A 99 -1.98 0.57 -0.49
C CYS A 99 -2.84 0.98 -1.69
N LEU A 100 -4.02 1.53 -1.44
CA LEU A 100 -4.99 1.86 -2.49
C LEU A 100 -4.47 2.87 -3.51
N ALA A 101 -3.55 3.75 -3.11
CA ALA A 101 -2.91 4.68 -4.05
C ALA A 101 -2.08 3.94 -5.12
N HIS A 102 -1.40 2.85 -4.72
CA HIS A 102 -0.67 2.00 -5.66
C HIS A 102 -1.63 1.16 -6.51
N VAL A 103 -2.66 0.58 -5.90
CA VAL A 103 -3.69 -0.18 -6.63
C VAL A 103 -4.31 0.69 -7.72
N LEU A 104 -4.75 1.91 -7.40
CA LEU A 104 -5.32 2.85 -8.38
C LEU A 104 -4.31 3.21 -9.49
N ARG A 105 -3.02 3.35 -9.17
CA ARG A 105 -1.97 3.62 -10.17
C ARG A 105 -1.79 2.44 -11.13
N TYR A 106 -1.77 1.20 -10.62
CA TYR A 106 -1.68 0.01 -11.47
C TYR A 106 -2.91 -0.16 -12.36
N LEU A 107 -4.11 0.08 -11.81
CA LEU A 107 -5.35 0.03 -12.60
C LEU A 107 -5.37 1.11 -13.68
N LYS A 108 -4.87 2.32 -13.38
CA LYS A 108 -4.75 3.37 -14.39
C LYS A 108 -3.81 2.95 -15.54
N ALA A 109 -2.65 2.40 -15.22
CA ALA A 109 -1.74 1.86 -16.23
C ALA A 109 -2.38 0.74 -17.05
N SER A 110 -3.12 -0.18 -16.41
CA SER A 110 -3.88 -1.23 -17.11
C SER A 110 -4.93 -0.64 -18.06
N MET A 111 -5.66 0.41 -17.66
CA MET A 111 -6.64 1.08 -18.53
C MET A 111 -6.01 1.74 -19.75
N GLU A 112 -4.77 2.23 -19.63
CA GLU A 112 -4.01 2.85 -20.72
C GLU A 112 -3.44 1.78 -21.66
N ASN A 113 -2.97 0.66 -21.15
CA ASN A 113 -2.34 -0.43 -21.89
C ASN A 113 -3.34 -1.39 -22.53
N GLU A 114 -4.49 -1.59 -21.91
CA GLU A 114 -5.56 -2.51 -22.34
C GLU A 114 -6.90 -1.77 -22.39
N PRO A 115 -7.07 -0.83 -23.37
CA PRO A 115 -8.23 0.05 -23.42
C PRO A 115 -9.55 -0.70 -23.75
N ASP A 116 -9.46 -1.87 -24.34
CA ASP A 116 -10.61 -2.72 -24.70
C ASP A 116 -11.17 -3.49 -23.49
N CYS A 117 -10.37 -3.68 -22.44
CA CYS A 117 -10.85 -4.24 -21.18
C CYS A 117 -11.83 -3.31 -20.48
N THR A 118 -12.88 -3.89 -19.89
CA THR A 118 -13.87 -3.14 -19.11
C THR A 118 -13.70 -3.33 -17.61
N TRP A 119 -13.13 -4.47 -17.19
CA TRP A 119 -12.96 -4.81 -15.78
C TRP A 119 -12.08 -3.80 -15.03
N ASN A 120 -10.96 -3.38 -15.63
CA ASN A 120 -10.01 -2.44 -15.05
C ASN A 120 -10.65 -1.07 -14.76
N LYS A 121 -11.50 -0.58 -15.68
CA LYS A 121 -12.28 0.66 -15.50
C LYS A 121 -13.30 0.53 -14.38
N LYS A 122 -14.02 -0.61 -14.34
CA LYS A 122 -15.05 -0.87 -13.34
C LYS A 122 -14.45 -0.99 -11.92
N ILE A 123 -13.35 -1.74 -11.78
CA ILE A 123 -12.72 -1.93 -10.47
C ILE A 123 -12.02 -0.65 -9.99
N HIS A 124 -11.43 0.12 -10.91
CA HIS A 124 -10.86 1.44 -10.60
C HIS A 124 -11.94 2.36 -10.01
N ALA A 125 -13.11 2.45 -10.66
CA ALA A 125 -14.24 3.24 -10.19
C ALA A 125 -14.75 2.75 -8.81
N LEU A 126 -14.86 1.42 -8.63
CA LEU A 126 -15.27 0.83 -7.36
C LEU A 126 -14.29 1.17 -6.22
N VAL A 127 -12.98 1.04 -6.45
CA VAL A 127 -11.97 1.39 -5.44
C VAL A 127 -12.04 2.88 -5.09
N GLN A 128 -12.27 3.77 -6.07
CA GLN A 128 -12.48 5.19 -5.79
C GLN A 128 -13.74 5.44 -4.96
N GLU A 129 -14.84 4.75 -5.25
CA GLU A 129 -16.08 4.81 -4.47
C GLU A 129 -15.85 4.35 -3.03
N MET A 130 -15.13 3.25 -2.83
CA MET A 130 -14.75 2.75 -1.50
C MET A 130 -13.93 3.76 -0.71
N VAL A 131 -12.94 4.40 -1.36
CA VAL A 131 -12.12 5.46 -0.75
C VAL A 131 -12.99 6.67 -0.38
N HIS A 132 -13.89 7.08 -1.28
CA HIS A 132 -14.81 8.19 -1.03
C HIS A 132 -15.75 7.90 0.13
N PHE A 133 -16.39 6.74 0.11
CA PHE A 133 -17.27 6.27 1.19
C PHE A 133 -16.56 6.30 2.53
N ARG A 134 -15.37 5.70 2.61
CA ARG A 134 -14.57 5.67 3.82
C ARG A 134 -14.21 7.07 4.33
N ASN A 135 -13.81 7.98 3.45
CA ASN A 135 -13.47 9.36 3.85
C ASN A 135 -14.68 10.15 4.35
N GLY A 136 -15.89 9.76 3.96
CA GLY A 136 -17.16 10.31 4.44
C GLY A 136 -17.69 9.63 5.73
N CYS A 137 -17.21 8.44 6.04
CA CYS A 137 -17.67 7.69 7.21
C CYS A 137 -17.13 8.31 8.50
N ARG A 138 -18.03 8.78 9.37
CA ARG A 138 -17.73 9.39 10.67
C ARG A 138 -18.12 8.52 11.85
N GLN A 139 -18.52 7.29 11.61
CA GLN A 139 -19.00 6.39 12.65
C GLN A 139 -17.83 5.85 13.49
N PRO A 140 -17.90 5.92 14.84
CA PRO A 140 -16.83 5.46 15.72
C PRO A 140 -16.63 3.92 15.68
N HIS A 141 -17.64 3.17 15.24
CA HIS A 141 -17.62 1.69 15.20
C HIS A 141 -17.35 1.11 13.79
N GLY A 142 -16.94 1.94 12.85
CA GLY A 142 -16.73 1.52 11.47
C GLY A 142 -18.01 1.54 10.61
N PRO A 143 -17.87 1.24 9.32
CA PRO A 143 -18.98 1.17 8.40
C PRO A 143 -19.87 -0.04 8.70
N ASP A 144 -21.15 0.06 8.29
CA ASP A 144 -22.09 -1.03 8.34
C ASP A 144 -21.57 -2.24 7.55
N SER A 145 -21.68 -3.43 8.14
CA SER A 145 -21.25 -4.68 7.53
C SER A 145 -21.96 -4.99 6.20
N GLU A 146 -23.22 -4.56 6.05
CA GLU A 146 -23.98 -4.73 4.80
C GLU A 146 -23.36 -3.92 3.66
N ILE A 147 -22.90 -2.69 3.94
CA ILE A 147 -22.26 -1.84 2.95
C ILE A 147 -20.92 -2.44 2.51
N VAL A 148 -20.13 -2.94 3.45
CA VAL A 148 -18.85 -3.60 3.16
C VAL A 148 -19.08 -4.86 2.32
N SER A 149 -20.05 -5.70 2.70
CA SER A 149 -20.43 -6.89 1.93
C SER A 149 -20.91 -6.54 0.53
N GLY A 150 -21.60 -5.41 0.37
CA GLY A 150 -22.01 -4.89 -0.93
C GLY A 150 -20.82 -4.53 -1.82
N PHE A 151 -19.78 -3.90 -1.27
CA PHE A 151 -18.53 -3.62 -1.99
C PHE A 151 -17.80 -4.90 -2.38
N GLU A 152 -17.68 -5.86 -1.47
CA GLU A 152 -17.03 -7.15 -1.75
C GLU A 152 -17.74 -7.93 -2.85
N LYS A 153 -19.08 -7.97 -2.83
CA LYS A 153 -19.88 -8.62 -3.86
C LYS A 153 -19.62 -8.00 -5.24
N ARG A 154 -19.73 -6.68 -5.34
CA ARG A 154 -19.45 -5.94 -6.59
C ARG A 154 -18.02 -6.15 -7.08
N TYR A 155 -17.06 -6.18 -6.16
CA TYR A 155 -15.66 -6.44 -6.47
C TYR A 155 -15.49 -7.81 -7.15
N ARG A 156 -16.07 -8.86 -6.56
CA ARG A 156 -16.02 -10.22 -7.11
C ARG A 156 -16.72 -10.33 -8.46
N GLU A 157 -17.88 -9.69 -8.64
CA GLU A 157 -18.59 -9.64 -9.91
C GLU A 157 -17.76 -9.01 -11.04
N ILE A 158 -16.98 -7.97 -10.71
CA ILE A 158 -16.07 -7.34 -11.67
C ILE A 158 -14.92 -8.30 -12.03
N LEU A 159 -14.37 -9.04 -11.06
CA LEU A 159 -13.32 -10.03 -11.34
C LEU A 159 -13.81 -11.19 -12.20
N GLU A 160 -15.05 -11.62 -12.03
CA GLU A 160 -15.67 -12.59 -12.96
C GLU A 160 -15.78 -12.04 -14.41
N THR A 161 -16.01 -10.74 -14.54
CA THR A 161 -15.97 -10.09 -15.86
C THR A 161 -14.54 -10.11 -16.42
N ALA A 162 -13.53 -9.81 -15.58
CA ALA A 162 -12.13 -9.84 -15.97
C ALA A 162 -11.70 -11.24 -16.47
N ARG A 163 -12.11 -12.29 -15.77
CA ARG A 163 -11.80 -13.68 -16.16
C ARG A 163 -12.30 -13.99 -17.56
N LYS A 164 -13.54 -13.62 -17.86
CA LYS A 164 -14.14 -13.81 -19.20
C LYS A 164 -13.43 -12.97 -20.25
N GLU A 165 -13.13 -11.71 -19.95
CA GLU A 165 -12.41 -10.85 -20.89
C GLU A 165 -11.04 -11.42 -21.24
N TYR A 166 -10.29 -11.99 -20.29
CA TYR A 166 -8.99 -12.61 -20.56
C TYR A 166 -9.07 -13.97 -21.26
N GLU A 167 -10.22 -14.67 -21.25
CA GLU A 167 -10.44 -15.84 -22.08
C GLU A 167 -10.60 -15.47 -23.57
N ASP A 168 -11.20 -14.32 -23.86
CA ASP A 168 -11.54 -13.87 -25.21
C ASP A 168 -10.49 -12.94 -25.83
N ILE A 169 -9.67 -12.28 -25.03
CA ILE A 169 -8.66 -11.32 -25.50
C ILE A 169 -7.39 -12.07 -25.96
N PRO A 170 -6.91 -11.83 -27.21
CA PRO A 170 -5.65 -12.41 -27.66
C PRO A 170 -4.46 -11.84 -26.88
N VAL A 171 -3.45 -12.67 -26.67
CA VAL A 171 -2.19 -12.27 -26.02
C VAL A 171 -1.55 -11.14 -26.81
N ASN A 172 -1.25 -10.03 -26.13
CA ASN A 172 -0.55 -8.86 -26.65
C ASN A 172 0.64 -8.49 -25.74
N ASP A 173 1.35 -7.43 -26.05
CA ASP A 173 2.54 -7.01 -25.30
C ASP A 173 2.26 -6.72 -23.81
N TYR A 174 1.04 -6.34 -23.46
CA TYR A 174 0.62 -5.98 -22.11
C TYR A 174 -0.19 -7.08 -21.41
N TYR A 175 -0.58 -8.14 -22.11
CA TYR A 175 -1.40 -9.23 -21.59
C TYR A 175 -0.86 -9.78 -20.26
N LYS A 176 0.45 -10.03 -20.20
CA LYS A 176 1.08 -10.58 -18.98
C LYS A 176 0.93 -9.65 -17.79
N ASP A 177 1.10 -8.35 -17.97
CA ASP A 177 1.01 -7.36 -16.89
C ASP A 177 -0.44 -7.18 -16.43
N GLY A 178 -1.39 -7.07 -17.37
CA GLY A 178 -2.81 -6.98 -17.07
C GLY A 178 -3.35 -8.24 -16.43
N TYR A 179 -3.01 -9.40 -16.95
CA TYR A 179 -3.41 -10.69 -16.38
C TYR A 179 -2.82 -10.91 -14.98
N ASN A 180 -1.55 -10.57 -14.76
CA ASN A 180 -0.94 -10.62 -13.43
C ASN A 180 -1.62 -9.66 -12.45
N LEU A 181 -2.01 -8.47 -12.92
CA LEU A 181 -2.78 -7.53 -12.10
C LEU A 181 -4.14 -8.12 -11.72
N PHE A 182 -4.86 -8.73 -12.67
CA PHE A 182 -6.12 -9.43 -12.42
C PHE A 182 -5.94 -10.53 -11.36
N LEU A 183 -4.97 -11.44 -11.53
CA LEU A 183 -4.70 -12.53 -10.58
C LEU A 183 -4.36 -11.98 -9.17
N ARG A 184 -3.59 -10.90 -9.11
CA ARG A 184 -3.31 -10.21 -7.86
C ARG A 184 -4.58 -9.69 -7.22
N MET A 185 -5.46 -9.04 -7.98
CA MET A 185 -6.73 -8.50 -7.48
C MET A 185 -7.65 -9.62 -6.95
N GLU A 186 -7.66 -10.81 -7.58
CA GLU A 186 -8.36 -11.98 -7.06
C GLU A 186 -7.84 -12.40 -5.67
N ASN A 187 -6.52 -12.47 -5.51
CA ASN A 187 -5.88 -12.91 -4.26
C ASN A 187 -5.94 -11.86 -3.14
N THR A 188 -6.10 -10.58 -3.48
CA THR A 188 -6.06 -9.46 -2.53
C THR A 188 -7.43 -8.83 -2.26
N CYS A 189 -8.52 -9.45 -2.66
CA CYS A 189 -9.89 -8.94 -2.45
C CYS A 189 -10.10 -8.54 -0.99
N THR A 190 -9.77 -9.41 -0.05
CA THR A 190 -9.94 -9.15 1.39
C THR A 190 -9.08 -7.97 1.84
N THR A 191 -7.81 -7.92 1.44
CA THR A 191 -6.88 -6.85 1.85
C THR A 191 -7.21 -5.49 1.25
N ILE A 192 -7.87 -5.46 0.10
CA ILE A 192 -8.37 -4.22 -0.53
C ILE A 192 -9.67 -3.78 0.14
N CYS A 193 -10.61 -4.69 0.40
CA CYS A 193 -11.88 -4.37 1.04
C CYS A 193 -11.72 -4.04 2.53
N CYS A 194 -10.71 -4.58 3.22
CA CYS A 194 -10.35 -4.21 4.60
C CYS A 194 -10.17 -2.69 4.79
N SER A 195 -9.76 -1.97 3.75
CA SER A 195 -9.63 -0.50 3.82
C SER A 195 -10.92 0.19 4.22
N CYS A 196 -12.09 -0.40 3.92
CA CYS A 196 -13.38 0.11 4.33
C CYS A 196 -13.68 -0.20 5.81
N MET A 197 -13.09 -1.28 6.37
CA MET A 197 -13.37 -1.75 7.73
C MET A 197 -12.47 -1.10 8.77
N ILE A 198 -11.29 -0.62 8.41
CA ILE A 198 -10.37 0.05 9.33
C ILE A 198 -10.83 1.50 9.51
N SER A 199 -11.95 1.70 10.18
CA SER A 199 -12.45 3.03 10.53
C SER A 199 -11.69 3.58 11.72
N GLY A 200 -11.33 4.84 11.63
CA GLY A 200 -10.76 5.62 12.74
C GLY A 200 -9.24 5.76 12.76
N TYR A 201 -8.47 4.95 12.05
CA TYR A 201 -7.02 4.93 12.15
C TYR A 201 -6.23 5.31 10.89
N LEU A 202 -6.90 5.55 9.76
CA LEU A 202 -6.14 6.02 8.60
C LEU A 202 -6.35 7.53 8.40
N PRO A 203 -5.29 8.32 8.35
CA PRO A 203 -5.40 9.72 7.96
C PRO A 203 -5.97 9.77 6.55
N ARG A 204 -6.66 10.88 6.25
CA ARG A 204 -7.05 11.21 4.88
C ARG A 204 -5.88 10.87 3.96
N ILE A 205 -6.11 10.02 2.96
CA ILE A 205 -5.12 9.81 1.90
C ILE A 205 -4.68 11.21 1.48
N MET A 206 -3.41 11.53 1.74
CA MET A 206 -2.87 12.84 1.35
C MET A 206 -3.19 13.00 -0.13
N LYS A 207 -3.96 14.02 -0.48
CA LYS A 207 -4.10 14.43 -1.87
C LYS A 207 -2.66 14.62 -2.37
N PRO A 208 -2.24 13.95 -3.45
CA PRO A 208 -0.96 14.27 -4.04
C PRO A 208 -0.97 15.78 -4.26
N LYS A 209 -0.03 16.50 -3.64
CA LYS A 209 0.19 17.90 -4.00
C LYS A 209 0.50 17.86 -5.48
N GLY A 210 -0.34 18.55 -6.26
CA GLY A 210 -0.20 18.59 -7.70
C GLY A 210 1.23 18.97 -8.08
N PHE A 211 1.79 18.21 -9.00
CA PHE A 211 2.87 18.62 -9.88
C PHE A 211 2.26 19.25 -11.11
#